data_9b29b527215e7514f2aaa9aac2e2c86a
#
_entry.id   9b29b527215e7514f2aaa9aac2e2c86a
#
_cell.length_a   1.000
_cell.length_b   1.000
_cell.length_c   1.000
_cell.angle_alpha   90.00
_cell.angle_beta   90.00
_cell.angle_gamma   90.00
#
_symmetry.space_group_name_H-M   'P 1'
#
loop_
_entity.id
_entity.type
_entity.pdbx_description
1 polymer ?
#
loop_
_entity_poly.entity_id
_entity_poly.type
_entity_poly.pdbx_seq_one_letter_code
_entity_poly.pdbx_strand_id
1 'polypeptide(L)'
;MSTINQTQTTEKQKDHVKDFHTDAAVWGLEFSFRLGDPLLPGEKIPFFQGEAIKHGQKIEVSPESYIGGPLLIFFHPGDFTSAGENTLNLVASMLTNKEAIDLNLDYMVVSTDSLSVHDAWARLRDHGMPDVALVSDKTGEIAKAFGVLDVKTHKSFNAMFLVDQNGVAQYMTISGMDITGDVIEKLRDAMN
;
A
#
# COMPACT_ATOMS: atom_id res chain seq x y z
N MET A 1 38.15 3.00 26.15
CA MET A 1 37.59 4.34 26.31
C MET A 1 36.96 4.74 25.00
N SER A 2 35.66 4.75 24.95
CA SER A 2 34.72 5.66 24.24
C SER A 2 33.41 4.93 24.01
N THR A 3 32.59 5.00 25.02
CA THR A 3 31.17 4.65 24.98
C THR A 3 30.40 5.96 24.77
N ILE A 4 30.19 6.37 23.55
CA ILE A 4 29.22 7.43 23.21
C ILE A 4 28.92 7.27 21.71
N ASN A 5 27.76 6.76 21.34
CA ASN A 5 27.01 7.10 20.11
C ASN A 5 25.84 6.16 19.79
N GLN A 6 25.28 5.47 20.78
CA GLN A 6 24.05 4.69 20.51
C GLN A 6 22.75 5.38 21.00
N THR A 7 22.84 6.46 21.73
CA THR A 7 21.67 7.09 22.34
C THR A 7 21.05 8.21 21.50
N GLN A 8 21.77 8.76 20.52
CA GLN A 8 21.23 9.86 19.71
C GLN A 8 20.43 9.44 18.47
N THR A 9 20.63 8.19 18.01
CA THR A 9 19.90 7.66 16.86
C THR A 9 18.48 7.24 17.22
N THR A 10 18.26 6.83 18.46
CA THR A 10 16.94 6.42 18.97
C THR A 10 16.00 7.59 19.28
N GLU A 11 16.52 8.77 19.63
CA GLU A 11 15.67 9.93 19.91
C GLU A 11 15.15 10.62 18.63
N LYS A 12 15.95 10.69 17.57
CA LYS A 12 15.49 11.25 16.29
C LYS A 12 14.40 10.40 15.61
N GLN A 13 14.44 9.07 15.80
CA GLN A 13 13.39 8.18 15.29
C GLN A 13 12.09 8.30 16.10
N LYS A 14 12.16 8.59 17.39
CA LYS A 14 10.97 8.78 18.24
C LYS A 14 10.21 10.09 17.95
N ASP A 15 10.89 11.14 17.55
CA ASP A 15 10.25 12.43 17.26
C ASP A 15 9.48 12.40 15.93
N HIS A 16 9.94 11.64 14.92
CA HIS A 16 9.20 11.43 13.67
C HIS A 16 7.92 10.60 13.86
N VAL A 17 7.93 9.64 14.79
CA VAL A 17 6.75 8.80 15.09
C VAL A 17 5.66 9.60 15.81
N LYS A 18 6.02 10.64 16.58
CA LYS A 18 5.04 11.47 17.30
C LYS A 18 4.21 12.36 16.37
N ASP A 19 4.78 12.85 15.29
CA ASP A 19 4.05 13.69 14.32
C ASP A 19 3.04 12.89 13.49
N PHE A 20 3.31 11.60 13.23
CA PHE A 20 2.39 10.73 12.50
C PHE A 20 1.11 10.40 13.28
N HIS A 21 1.18 10.31 14.61
CA HIS A 21 -0.01 10.08 15.44
C HIS A 21 -0.92 11.30 15.53
N THR A 22 -0.40 12.50 15.37
CA THR A 22 -1.18 13.74 15.38
C THR A 22 -1.92 13.98 14.08
N ASP A 23 -1.33 13.65 12.94
CA ASP A 23 -1.99 13.78 11.64
C ASP A 23 -3.11 12.76 11.43
N ALA A 24 -2.96 11.55 11.95
CA ALA A 24 -3.99 10.53 11.88
C ALA A 24 -5.27 10.90 12.66
N ALA A 25 -5.15 11.67 13.74
CA ALA A 25 -6.30 12.20 14.50
C ALA A 25 -7.04 13.32 13.73
N VAL A 26 -6.36 14.04 12.83
CA VAL A 26 -6.95 15.10 12.01
C VAL A 26 -7.88 14.54 10.91
N TRP A 27 -7.66 13.28 10.49
CA TRP A 27 -8.45 12.66 9.42
C TRP A 27 -9.78 12.05 9.87
N GLY A 28 -10.16 12.19 11.15
CA GLY A 28 -11.46 11.74 11.67
C GLY A 28 -11.70 10.22 11.54
N LEU A 29 -10.64 9.44 11.25
CA LEU A 29 -10.71 8.00 11.24
C LEU A 29 -10.76 7.51 12.68
N GLU A 30 -11.89 6.98 13.09
CA GLU A 30 -11.99 6.24 14.35
C GLU A 30 -11.11 5.00 14.24
N PHE A 31 -9.85 5.09 14.68
CA PHE A 31 -8.90 3.96 14.73
C PHE A 31 -9.42 2.75 15.50
N SER A 32 -10.51 2.93 16.27
CA SER A 32 -11.17 1.88 17.02
C SER A 32 -11.72 0.72 16.19
N PHE A 33 -11.73 0.82 14.87
CA PHE A 33 -12.27 -0.22 13.99
C PHE A 33 -11.21 -0.98 13.20
N ARG A 34 -9.93 -0.69 13.39
CA ARG A 34 -8.85 -1.43 12.75
C ARG A 34 -8.46 -2.66 13.56
N LEU A 35 -8.08 -3.70 12.85
CA LEU A 35 -7.47 -4.87 13.47
C LEU A 35 -5.94 -4.71 13.43
N GLY A 36 -5.37 -4.17 14.52
CA GLY A 36 -3.93 -3.95 14.68
C GLY A 36 -3.49 -2.52 14.38
N ASP A 37 -2.24 -2.22 14.72
CA ASP A 37 -1.60 -0.96 14.40
C ASP A 37 -1.17 -0.95 12.92
N PRO A 38 -1.26 0.17 12.22
CA PRO A 38 -0.79 0.26 10.85
C PRO A 38 0.72 0.10 10.77
N LEU A 39 1.19 -0.54 9.70
CA LEU A 39 2.61 -0.60 9.38
C LEU A 39 3.16 0.83 9.22
N LEU A 40 4.22 1.16 9.93
CA LEU A 40 4.80 2.49 9.93
C LEU A 40 6.06 2.57 9.05
N PRO A 41 6.43 3.77 8.55
CA PRO A 41 7.71 3.98 7.90
C PRO A 41 8.87 3.55 8.79
N GLY A 42 9.85 2.86 8.21
CA GLY A 42 10.98 2.26 8.89
C GLY A 42 10.78 0.80 9.34
N GLU A 43 9.56 0.28 9.27
CA GLU A 43 9.26 -1.11 9.58
C GLU A 43 9.34 -2.01 8.34
N LYS A 44 9.72 -3.26 8.53
CA LYS A 44 9.65 -4.26 7.46
C LYS A 44 8.20 -4.63 7.21
N ILE A 45 7.85 -4.78 5.93
CA ILE A 45 6.54 -5.31 5.56
C ILE A 45 6.36 -6.72 6.12
N PRO A 46 5.14 -7.06 6.58
CA PRO A 46 4.86 -8.39 7.06
C PRO A 46 4.99 -9.42 5.93
N PHE A 47 5.33 -10.65 6.29
CA PHE A 47 5.24 -11.76 5.35
C PHE A 47 3.78 -12.00 4.96
N PHE A 48 3.54 -12.20 3.68
CA PHE A 48 2.25 -12.65 3.15
C PHE A 48 2.45 -13.59 1.97
N GLN A 49 1.44 -14.41 1.70
CA GLN A 49 1.30 -15.14 0.45
C GLN A 49 -0.11 -14.91 -0.06
N GLY A 50 -0.23 -14.63 -1.35
CA GLY A 50 -1.50 -14.37 -1.99
C GLY A 50 -1.53 -14.86 -3.42
N GLU A 51 -2.74 -14.99 -3.95
CA GLU A 51 -2.98 -15.22 -5.37
C GLU A 51 -3.43 -13.90 -6.00
N ALA A 52 -3.01 -13.66 -7.22
CA ALA A 52 -3.34 -12.44 -7.94
C ALA A 52 -3.75 -12.72 -9.39
N ILE A 53 -4.45 -11.79 -9.98
CA ILE A 53 -4.67 -11.71 -11.43
C ILE A 53 -3.73 -10.63 -11.99
N LYS A 54 -2.92 -11.03 -12.97
CA LYS A 54 -2.09 -10.10 -13.75
C LYS A 54 -2.16 -10.50 -15.22
N HIS A 55 -2.48 -9.58 -16.12
CA HIS A 55 -2.69 -9.85 -17.56
C HIS A 55 -3.67 -10.98 -17.85
N GLY A 56 -4.73 -11.12 -17.03
CA GLY A 56 -5.72 -12.18 -17.15
C GLY A 56 -5.21 -13.58 -16.76
N GLN A 57 -4.03 -13.67 -16.14
CA GLN A 57 -3.45 -14.91 -15.64
C GLN A 57 -3.40 -14.91 -14.11
N LYS A 58 -3.65 -16.07 -13.54
CA LYS A 58 -3.45 -16.29 -12.11
C LYS A 58 -1.97 -16.48 -11.83
N ILE A 59 -1.46 -15.68 -10.87
CA ILE A 59 -0.09 -15.78 -10.36
C ILE A 59 -0.09 -15.88 -8.84
N GLU A 60 1.00 -16.36 -8.27
CA GLU A 60 1.27 -16.27 -6.83
C GLU A 60 2.15 -15.07 -6.55
N VAL A 61 1.91 -14.40 -5.44
CA VAL A 61 2.67 -13.23 -4.99
C VAL A 61 3.05 -13.35 -3.52
N SER A 62 4.24 -12.88 -3.20
CA SER A 62 4.77 -12.77 -1.85
C SER A 62 5.71 -11.56 -1.79
N PRO A 63 6.16 -11.12 -0.61
CA PRO A 63 7.18 -10.07 -0.52
C PRO A 63 8.43 -10.36 -1.35
N GLU A 64 8.86 -11.62 -1.40
CA GLU A 64 10.04 -12.06 -2.16
C GLU A 64 9.91 -11.86 -3.67
N SER A 65 8.69 -11.79 -4.19
CA SER A 65 8.43 -11.53 -5.61
C SER A 65 8.87 -10.12 -6.04
N TYR A 66 9.09 -9.21 -5.09
CA TYR A 66 9.39 -7.80 -5.29
C TYR A 66 10.74 -7.36 -4.69
N ILE A 67 11.53 -8.29 -4.15
CA ILE A 67 12.87 -7.98 -3.63
C ILE A 67 13.77 -7.48 -4.76
N GLY A 68 14.48 -6.39 -4.50
CA GLY A 68 15.44 -5.78 -5.43
C GLY A 68 14.94 -4.56 -6.18
N GLY A 69 13.66 -4.22 -6.06
CA GLY A 69 13.07 -2.97 -6.55
C GLY A 69 12.10 -2.37 -5.53
N PRO A 70 11.81 -1.06 -5.64
CA PRO A 70 10.79 -0.44 -4.80
C PRO A 70 9.39 -0.86 -5.27
N LEU A 71 8.49 -1.10 -4.30
CA LEU A 71 7.12 -1.56 -4.52
C LEU A 71 6.11 -0.56 -3.96
N LEU A 72 5.10 -0.25 -4.74
CA LEU A 72 3.95 0.53 -4.31
C LEU A 72 2.73 -0.38 -4.13
N ILE A 73 2.28 -0.52 -2.89
CA ILE A 73 1.15 -1.36 -2.52
C ILE A 73 -0.06 -0.48 -2.25
N PHE A 74 -1.13 -0.73 -2.96
CA PHE A 74 -2.42 -0.09 -2.74
C PHE A 74 -3.41 -1.07 -2.12
N PHE A 75 -4.15 -0.61 -1.14
CA PHE A 75 -5.33 -1.28 -0.61
C PHE A 75 -6.57 -0.48 -0.97
N HIS A 76 -7.66 -1.15 -1.32
CA HIS A 76 -8.97 -0.55 -1.52
C HIS A 76 -10.10 -1.47 -1.05
N PRO A 77 -11.29 -0.93 -0.71
CA PRO A 77 -12.36 -1.72 -0.10
C PRO A 77 -13.04 -2.73 -1.02
N GLY A 78 -12.87 -2.60 -2.32
CA GLY A 78 -13.45 -3.56 -3.28
C GLY A 78 -13.42 -3.07 -4.72
N ASP A 79 -13.38 -4.05 -5.62
CA ASP A 79 -13.53 -3.87 -7.06
C ASP A 79 -14.94 -3.32 -7.39
N PHE A 80 -15.13 -2.81 -8.61
CA PHE A 80 -16.39 -2.19 -9.04
C PHE A 80 -16.90 -1.08 -8.13
N THR A 81 -16.03 -0.48 -7.31
CA THR A 81 -16.33 0.68 -6.48
C THR A 81 -15.60 1.92 -7.00
N SER A 82 -16.09 3.12 -6.67
CA SER A 82 -15.39 4.36 -7.01
C SER A 82 -13.97 4.37 -6.43
N ALA A 83 -13.77 3.81 -5.24
CA ALA A 83 -12.46 3.72 -4.62
C ALA A 83 -11.49 2.82 -5.40
N GLY A 84 -11.97 1.66 -5.87
CA GLY A 84 -11.19 0.76 -6.72
C GLY A 84 -10.83 1.41 -8.05
N GLU A 85 -11.81 2.04 -8.72
CA GLU A 85 -11.55 2.75 -9.98
C GLU A 85 -10.55 3.90 -9.83
N ASN A 86 -10.66 4.69 -8.75
CA ASN A 86 -9.72 5.76 -8.46
C ASN A 86 -8.30 5.20 -8.23
N THR A 87 -8.17 4.09 -7.51
CA THR A 87 -6.89 3.41 -7.31
C THR A 87 -6.26 2.98 -8.64
N LEU A 88 -7.01 2.30 -9.51
CA LEU A 88 -6.47 1.87 -10.80
C LEU A 88 -6.18 3.05 -11.75
N ASN A 89 -6.97 4.12 -11.70
CA ASN A 89 -6.69 5.32 -12.47
C ASN A 89 -5.41 6.01 -12.00
N LEU A 90 -5.15 6.03 -10.69
CA LEU A 90 -3.91 6.53 -10.13
C LEU A 90 -2.71 5.69 -10.60
N VAL A 91 -2.79 4.36 -10.49
CA VAL A 91 -1.74 3.45 -11.01
C VAL A 91 -1.51 3.68 -12.51
N ALA A 92 -2.57 3.77 -13.32
CA ALA A 92 -2.45 4.03 -14.75
C ALA A 92 -1.77 5.37 -15.05
N SER A 93 -2.07 6.41 -14.26
CA SER A 93 -1.42 7.72 -14.38
C SER A 93 0.06 7.67 -14.03
N MET A 94 0.43 6.90 -13.00
CA MET A 94 1.83 6.70 -12.60
C MET A 94 2.64 5.95 -13.66
N LEU A 95 2.06 4.92 -14.28
CA LEU A 95 2.71 4.16 -15.34
C LEU A 95 2.99 4.97 -16.62
N THR A 96 2.35 6.12 -16.78
CA THR A 96 2.56 7.06 -17.90
C THR A 96 3.29 8.34 -17.51
N ASN A 97 3.45 8.59 -16.21
CA ASN A 97 4.14 9.77 -15.71
C ASN A 97 5.66 9.53 -15.71
N LYS A 98 6.42 10.43 -16.36
CA LYS A 98 7.87 10.29 -16.50
C LYS A 98 8.59 10.19 -15.14
N GLU A 99 8.19 11.02 -14.17
CA GLU A 99 8.83 11.04 -12.86
C GLU A 99 8.58 9.75 -12.08
N ALA A 100 7.37 9.19 -12.17
CA ALA A 100 7.05 7.90 -11.58
C ALA A 100 7.79 6.74 -12.26
N ILE A 101 7.95 6.81 -13.60
CA ILE A 101 8.73 5.83 -14.38
C ILE A 101 10.20 5.85 -13.96
N ASP A 102 10.77 7.04 -13.73
CA ASP A 102 12.17 7.19 -13.29
C ASP A 102 12.41 6.59 -11.89
N LEU A 103 11.38 6.43 -11.07
CA LEU A 103 11.44 5.73 -9.77
C LEU A 103 11.50 4.21 -9.90
N ASN A 104 11.20 3.65 -11.08
CA ASN A 104 11.20 2.21 -11.37
C ASN A 104 10.39 1.38 -10.37
N LEU A 105 9.16 1.81 -10.09
CA LEU A 105 8.26 1.19 -9.12
C LEU A 105 7.57 -0.05 -9.71
N ASP A 106 7.50 -1.12 -8.91
CA ASP A 106 6.50 -2.17 -9.09
C ASP A 106 5.18 -1.77 -8.41
N TYR A 107 4.07 -2.33 -8.88
CA TYR A 107 2.74 -1.99 -8.40
C TYR A 107 1.95 -3.24 -8.00
N MET A 108 1.29 -3.16 -6.84
CA MET A 108 0.38 -4.19 -6.35
C MET A 108 -0.88 -3.54 -5.81
N VAL A 109 -2.04 -4.09 -6.15
CA VAL A 109 -3.34 -3.63 -5.65
C VAL A 109 -4.01 -4.79 -4.92
N VAL A 110 -4.45 -4.54 -3.70
CA VAL A 110 -4.98 -5.55 -2.78
C VAL A 110 -6.41 -5.21 -2.38
N SER A 111 -7.32 -6.15 -2.50
CA SER A 111 -8.65 -6.05 -1.89
C SER A 111 -9.12 -7.40 -1.33
N THR A 112 -10.19 -7.39 -0.54
CA THR A 112 -10.80 -8.62 -0.03
C THR A 112 -11.69 -9.32 -1.06
N ASP A 113 -11.68 -8.90 -2.31
CA ASP A 113 -12.41 -9.57 -3.38
C ASP A 113 -11.72 -10.87 -3.79
N SER A 114 -12.50 -11.77 -4.39
CA SER A 114 -11.99 -13.06 -4.89
C SER A 114 -11.27 -12.89 -6.22
N LEU A 115 -10.40 -13.84 -6.58
CA LEU A 115 -9.75 -13.87 -7.89
C LEU A 115 -10.74 -13.78 -9.06
N SER A 116 -11.92 -14.41 -8.95
CA SER A 116 -12.94 -14.34 -9.99
C SER A 116 -13.54 -12.94 -10.14
N VAL A 117 -13.64 -12.18 -9.04
CA VAL A 117 -14.09 -10.77 -9.06
C VAL A 117 -13.02 -9.91 -9.71
N HIS A 118 -11.75 -10.06 -9.32
CA HIS A 118 -10.61 -9.38 -9.95
C HIS A 118 -10.52 -9.64 -11.46
N ASP A 119 -10.66 -10.92 -11.87
CA ASP A 119 -10.63 -11.29 -13.29
C ASP A 119 -11.80 -10.65 -14.06
N ALA A 120 -13.01 -10.68 -13.49
CA ALA A 120 -14.18 -10.05 -14.10
C ALA A 120 -13.99 -8.52 -14.20
N TRP A 121 -13.49 -7.88 -13.16
CA TRP A 121 -13.24 -6.44 -13.15
C TRP A 121 -12.18 -6.05 -14.17
N ALA A 122 -11.07 -6.79 -14.23
CA ALA A 122 -10.01 -6.55 -15.21
C ALA A 122 -10.50 -6.65 -16.67
N ARG A 123 -11.44 -7.58 -16.95
CA ARG A 123 -12.01 -7.77 -18.31
C ARG A 123 -13.07 -6.73 -18.68
N LEU A 124 -13.81 -6.23 -17.70
CA LEU A 124 -14.96 -5.34 -17.92
C LEU A 124 -14.59 -3.86 -17.87
N ARG A 125 -13.36 -3.53 -17.52
CA ARG A 125 -12.92 -2.13 -17.40
C ARG A 125 -12.75 -1.49 -18.77
N ASP A 126 -13.52 -0.43 -19.03
CA ASP A 126 -13.59 0.26 -20.33
C ASP A 126 -12.25 0.85 -20.80
N HIS A 127 -11.39 1.27 -19.86
CA HIS A 127 -10.11 1.91 -20.14
C HIS A 127 -8.93 0.94 -20.18
N GLY A 128 -9.20 -0.37 -20.16
CA GLY A 128 -8.17 -1.40 -20.05
C GLY A 128 -7.57 -1.49 -18.63
N MET A 129 -6.74 -2.49 -18.43
CA MET A 129 -6.10 -2.77 -17.16
C MET A 129 -4.66 -2.26 -17.17
N PRO A 130 -4.22 -1.45 -16.18
CA PRO A 130 -2.81 -1.13 -16.04
C PRO A 130 -1.99 -2.39 -15.72
N ASP A 131 -0.66 -2.33 -15.94
CA ASP A 131 0.25 -3.42 -15.59
C ASP A 131 0.44 -3.50 -14.07
N VAL A 132 -0.49 -4.17 -13.41
CA VAL A 132 -0.53 -4.33 -11.97
C VAL A 132 -1.05 -5.70 -11.57
N ALA A 133 -0.56 -6.24 -10.46
CA ALA A 133 -1.12 -7.46 -9.86
C ALA A 133 -2.33 -7.10 -8.98
N LEU A 134 -3.50 -7.68 -9.28
CA LEU A 134 -4.70 -7.61 -8.44
C LEU A 134 -4.68 -8.78 -7.46
N VAL A 135 -4.37 -8.51 -6.21
CA VAL A 135 -4.16 -9.53 -5.17
C VAL A 135 -5.45 -9.77 -4.39
N SER A 136 -5.86 -11.03 -4.35
CA SER A 136 -7.04 -11.48 -3.61
C SER A 136 -6.69 -11.75 -2.14
N ASP A 137 -7.07 -10.83 -1.28
CA ASP A 137 -7.01 -10.98 0.19
C ASP A 137 -8.39 -11.35 0.76
N LYS A 138 -8.99 -12.42 0.24
CA LYS A 138 -10.35 -12.84 0.58
C LYS A 138 -10.56 -13.04 2.08
N THR A 139 -9.53 -13.42 2.81
CA THR A 139 -9.58 -13.62 4.26
C THR A 139 -9.30 -12.35 5.06
N GLY A 140 -8.81 -11.29 4.42
CA GLY A 140 -8.40 -10.06 5.08
C GLY A 140 -7.08 -10.16 5.85
N GLU A 141 -6.35 -11.27 5.73
CA GLU A 141 -5.12 -11.47 6.50
C GLU A 141 -3.97 -10.57 6.05
N ILE A 142 -3.90 -10.21 4.75
CA ILE A 142 -2.91 -9.25 4.25
C ILE A 142 -3.26 -7.85 4.77
N ALA A 143 -4.50 -7.41 4.57
CA ALA A 143 -4.96 -6.10 5.07
C ALA A 143 -4.82 -5.98 6.60
N LYS A 144 -5.08 -7.08 7.33
CA LYS A 144 -4.87 -7.16 8.78
C LYS A 144 -3.41 -7.01 9.15
N ALA A 145 -2.51 -7.71 8.47
CA ALA A 145 -1.08 -7.64 8.75
C ALA A 145 -0.49 -6.25 8.49
N PHE A 146 -1.04 -5.50 7.53
CA PHE A 146 -0.70 -4.10 7.28
C PHE A 146 -1.46 -3.09 8.17
N GLY A 147 -2.36 -3.58 9.06
CA GLY A 147 -3.15 -2.73 9.95
C GLY A 147 -4.19 -1.85 9.24
N VAL A 148 -4.66 -2.29 8.08
CA VAL A 148 -5.63 -1.54 7.25
C VAL A 148 -6.96 -2.27 7.04
N LEU A 149 -7.23 -3.33 7.79
CA LEU A 149 -8.52 -4.03 7.74
C LEU A 149 -9.55 -3.33 8.63
N ASP A 150 -10.71 -3.03 8.08
CA ASP A 150 -11.89 -2.64 8.85
C ASP A 150 -12.60 -3.90 9.36
N VAL A 151 -12.59 -4.08 10.68
CA VAL A 151 -13.19 -5.26 11.34
C VAL A 151 -14.70 -5.34 11.21
N LYS A 152 -15.39 -4.21 11.00
CA LYS A 152 -16.85 -4.18 10.88
C LYS A 152 -17.33 -4.64 9.52
N THR A 153 -16.66 -4.16 8.49
CA THR A 153 -17.06 -4.42 7.10
C THR A 153 -16.31 -5.59 6.49
N HIS A 154 -15.21 -6.03 7.12
CA HIS A 154 -14.25 -6.98 6.59
C HIS A 154 -13.69 -6.55 5.24
N LYS A 155 -13.48 -5.25 5.07
CA LYS A 155 -12.90 -4.62 3.90
C LYS A 155 -11.64 -3.87 4.30
N SER A 156 -10.71 -3.70 3.36
CA SER A 156 -9.58 -2.80 3.61
C SER A 156 -10.01 -1.34 3.54
N PHE A 157 -9.33 -0.48 4.31
CA PHE A 157 -9.34 0.95 4.05
C PHE A 157 -8.60 1.25 2.74
N ASN A 158 -8.86 2.42 2.15
CA ASN A 158 -7.94 2.94 1.14
C ASN A 158 -6.62 3.27 1.80
N ALA A 159 -5.57 2.61 1.35
CA ALA A 159 -4.23 2.83 1.88
C ALA A 159 -3.19 2.64 0.78
N MET A 160 -2.05 3.28 0.97
CA MET A 160 -0.90 3.14 0.09
C MET A 160 0.36 3.02 0.94
N PHE A 161 1.25 2.11 0.54
CA PHE A 161 2.55 1.91 1.15
C PHE A 161 3.61 1.93 0.07
N LEU A 162 4.65 2.77 0.24
CA LEU A 162 5.88 2.68 -0.52
C LEU A 162 6.86 1.80 0.25
N VAL A 163 7.36 0.78 -0.40
CA VAL A 163 8.31 -0.19 0.16
C VAL A 163 9.59 -0.12 -0.65
N ASP A 164 10.74 -0.06 0.03
CA ASP A 164 12.04 -0.05 -0.64
C ASP A 164 12.47 -1.45 -1.10
N GLN A 165 13.59 -1.50 -1.78
CA GLN A 165 14.20 -2.73 -2.30
C GLN A 165 14.58 -3.77 -1.23
N ASN A 166 14.59 -3.37 0.05
CA ASN A 166 14.89 -4.24 1.19
C ASN A 166 13.61 -4.72 1.91
N GLY A 167 12.44 -4.34 1.41
CA GLY A 167 11.16 -4.66 2.03
C GLY A 167 10.84 -3.80 3.25
N VAL A 168 11.40 -2.58 3.34
CA VAL A 168 11.12 -1.63 4.42
C VAL A 168 10.16 -0.56 3.92
N ALA A 169 9.07 -0.32 4.66
CA ALA A 169 8.13 0.75 4.36
C ALA A 169 8.83 2.11 4.51
N GLN A 170 8.78 2.94 3.48
CA GLN A 170 9.36 4.27 3.45
C GLN A 170 8.30 5.36 3.59
N TYR A 171 7.09 5.09 3.12
CA TYR A 171 5.96 6.00 3.19
C TYR A 171 4.66 5.21 3.32
N MET A 172 3.67 5.80 4.00
CA MET A 172 2.33 5.25 4.06
C MET A 172 1.30 6.36 4.14
N THR A 173 0.12 6.08 3.61
CA THR A 173 -1.07 6.90 3.83
C THR A 173 -2.29 6.01 3.92
N ILE A 174 -3.23 6.39 4.78
CA ILE A 174 -4.52 5.73 4.92
C ILE A 174 -5.57 6.82 4.84
N SER A 175 -6.50 6.71 3.90
CA SER A 175 -7.56 7.68 3.71
C SER A 175 -8.92 7.02 3.73
N GLY A 176 -9.93 7.80 4.13
CA GLY A 176 -11.32 7.33 4.12
C GLY A 176 -11.91 7.23 2.72
N MET A 177 -11.43 8.00 1.74
CA MET A 177 -12.03 8.07 0.41
C MET A 177 -11.07 8.09 -0.77
N ASP A 178 -10.03 8.94 -0.80
CA ASP A 178 -9.16 9.06 -1.98
C ASP A 178 -7.69 9.24 -1.61
N ILE A 179 -6.83 8.49 -2.29
CA ILE A 179 -5.40 8.76 -2.31
C ILE A 179 -5.18 9.75 -3.47
N THR A 180 -5.28 11.03 -3.17
CA THR A 180 -5.10 12.11 -4.16
C THR A 180 -4.02 13.07 -3.71
N GLY A 181 -3.53 13.89 -4.63
CA GLY A 181 -2.54 14.93 -4.39
C GLY A 181 -1.14 14.57 -4.87
N ASP A 182 -0.13 15.26 -4.36
CA ASP A 182 1.27 15.17 -4.81
C ASP A 182 1.96 13.86 -4.38
N VAL A 183 1.31 12.72 -4.74
CA VAL A 183 1.81 11.37 -4.39
C VAL A 183 3.23 11.18 -4.92
N ILE A 184 3.50 11.60 -6.17
CA ILE A 184 4.81 11.42 -6.80
C ILE A 184 5.89 12.24 -6.08
N GLU A 185 5.59 13.47 -5.66
CA GLU A 185 6.51 14.29 -4.87
C GLU A 185 6.82 13.61 -3.54
N LYS A 186 5.80 13.16 -2.82
CA LYS A 186 5.96 12.43 -1.55
C LYS A 186 6.75 11.12 -1.71
N LEU A 187 6.52 10.39 -2.78
CA LEU A 187 7.28 9.17 -3.08
C LEU A 187 8.75 9.48 -3.37
N ARG A 188 9.03 10.54 -4.12
CA ARG A 188 10.39 11.00 -4.38
C ARG A 188 11.12 11.38 -3.09
N ASP A 189 10.46 12.15 -2.23
CA ASP A 189 11.03 12.58 -0.95
C ASP A 189 11.32 11.40 -0.02
N ALA A 190 10.47 10.38 -0.03
CA ALA A 190 10.65 9.18 0.78
C ALA A 190 11.76 8.24 0.26
N MET A 191 12.17 8.38 -1.01
CA MET A 191 13.22 7.56 -1.63
C MET A 191 14.62 8.22 -1.61
N ASN A 192 14.74 9.48 -1.19
CA ASN A 192 15.99 10.23 -1.05
C ASN A 192 16.49 10.21 0.40
#